data_376d59c9600d2f57d9221a6bc866a17a
#
_entry.id   376d59c9600d2f57d9221a6bc866a17a
#
_cell.length_a   1.000
_cell.length_b   1.000
_cell.length_c   1.000
_cell.angle_alpha   90.00
_cell.angle_beta   90.00
_cell.angle_gamma   90.00
#
_symmetry.space_group_name_H-M   'P 1'
#
loop_
_entity.id
_entity.type
_entity.pdbx_description
1 polymer ?
#
loop_
_entity_poly.entity_id
_entity_poly.type
_entity_poly.pdbx_seq_one_letter_code
_entity_poly.pdbx_strand_id
1 'polypeptide(L)'
;MAAAIAPTALAALPTTAVGRACVCRACADAPPPAPADPNGSATAATDPGGRPAFVLRAGGSEAWIARTGGQVLSWRRASGDVLWTGSAEPYAAGKAVRGGIPIVFPWFNEHATDRALPAHGFARTADWRLAALGPGARARLTLADDKLTRALWPHRFELTLDVALAEQLHVTLTVRNTDATAWRCEEALHTYFAVGDVRTATVHGLEGVPCREHALAPEPAWDPHAPLAFRAETDRVFQGVPERLELHAPALARRVHLATVGARSTVVWTPWPAKAARLSGLGPDDWQRFCCVESANIKEAAVALAPGAAHVLRLSLGATE
;
A
#
# COMPACT_ATOMS: atom_id res chain seq x y z
N MET A 1 7.91 48.93 -51.50
CA MET A 1 9.06 48.06 -51.24
C MET A 1 8.77 47.27 -50.00
N ALA A 2 8.33 46.04 -50.17
CA ALA A 2 8.03 45.13 -49.06
C ALA A 2 9.20 44.16 -48.93
N ALA A 3 9.86 44.17 -47.78
CA ALA A 3 10.94 43.25 -47.48
C ALA A 3 10.35 41.92 -46.93
N ALA A 4 10.63 40.86 -47.65
CA ALA A 4 10.22 39.48 -47.25
C ALA A 4 11.18 39.00 -46.13
N ILE A 5 10.60 38.55 -45.02
CA ILE A 5 11.30 37.85 -43.96
C ILE A 5 11.27 36.34 -44.25
N ALA A 6 12.44 35.75 -44.39
CA ALA A 6 12.61 34.32 -44.60
C ALA A 6 12.35 33.53 -43.29
N PRO A 7 11.78 32.31 -43.37
CA PRO A 7 11.56 31.50 -42.19
C PRO A 7 12.86 30.87 -41.69
N THR A 8 13.16 31.10 -40.42
CA THR A 8 14.28 30.49 -39.69
C THR A 8 14.01 28.99 -39.49
N ALA A 9 14.92 28.16 -39.94
CA ALA A 9 14.88 26.71 -39.80
C ALA A 9 14.88 26.31 -38.31
N LEU A 10 13.89 25.53 -37.92
CA LEU A 10 13.80 24.92 -36.60
C LEU A 10 14.83 23.76 -36.53
N ALA A 11 15.89 23.97 -35.74
CA ALA A 11 16.88 22.94 -35.51
C ALA A 11 16.23 21.73 -34.79
N ALA A 12 16.36 20.57 -35.38
CA ALA A 12 15.92 19.29 -34.79
C ALA A 12 16.75 19.04 -33.51
N LEU A 13 16.05 18.90 -32.39
CA LEU A 13 16.65 18.42 -31.14
C LEU A 13 17.06 16.95 -31.31
N PRO A 14 18.22 16.54 -30.76
CA PRO A 14 18.66 15.17 -30.86
C PRO A 14 17.71 14.26 -30.10
N THR A 15 17.25 13.19 -30.74
CA THR A 15 16.58 12.05 -30.14
C THR A 15 17.53 11.38 -29.16
N THR A 16 17.53 11.84 -27.90
CA THR A 16 18.23 11.14 -26.82
C THR A 16 17.54 9.82 -26.55
N ALA A 17 18.31 8.78 -26.77
CA ALA A 17 18.27 7.41 -26.27
C ALA A 17 16.96 7.03 -25.55
N VAL A 18 16.19 6.18 -26.22
CA VAL A 18 15.21 5.29 -25.57
C VAL A 18 15.94 4.63 -24.40
N GLY A 19 15.61 5.09 -23.18
CA GLY A 19 16.12 4.50 -21.96
C GLY A 19 15.91 3.01 -22.02
N ARG A 20 16.99 2.22 -21.87
CA ARG A 20 16.91 0.77 -21.75
C ARG A 20 15.85 0.46 -20.74
N ALA A 21 14.78 -0.19 -21.16
CA ALA A 21 13.78 -0.78 -20.28
C ALA A 21 14.59 -1.55 -19.22
N CYS A 22 14.54 -1.09 -17.98
CA CYS A 22 15.12 -1.82 -16.88
C CYS A 22 14.30 -3.10 -16.78
N VAL A 23 14.73 -4.15 -17.44
CA VAL A 23 14.23 -5.50 -17.22
C VAL A 23 14.59 -5.77 -15.77
N CYS A 24 13.59 -5.68 -14.91
CA CYS A 24 13.76 -5.84 -13.48
C CYS A 24 14.33 -7.25 -13.25
N ARG A 25 15.62 -7.38 -12.93
CA ARG A 25 16.26 -8.64 -12.54
C ARG A 25 15.55 -9.29 -11.33
N ALA A 26 14.77 -8.51 -10.59
CA ALA A 26 13.93 -8.99 -9.50
C ALA A 26 12.82 -9.98 -9.91
N CYS A 27 12.52 -10.11 -11.20
CA CYS A 27 11.51 -11.09 -11.67
C CYS A 27 12.07 -12.51 -11.86
N ALA A 28 13.40 -12.68 -11.94
CA ALA A 28 14.02 -14.02 -12.01
C ALA A 28 14.16 -14.66 -10.62
N ASP A 29 14.21 -13.84 -9.57
CA ASP A 29 14.40 -14.26 -8.17
C ASP A 29 13.23 -13.78 -7.32
N ALA A 30 11.99 -14.19 -7.64
CA ALA A 30 10.87 -13.96 -6.71
C ALA A 30 11.26 -14.57 -5.36
N PRO A 31 11.24 -13.76 -4.27
CA PRO A 31 11.64 -14.29 -2.98
C PRO A 31 10.75 -15.47 -2.62
N PRO A 32 11.29 -16.51 -1.97
CA PRO A 32 10.50 -17.67 -1.58
C PRO A 32 9.24 -17.23 -0.84
N PRO A 33 8.15 -18.02 -0.88
CA PRO A 33 6.92 -17.67 -0.18
C PRO A 33 7.24 -17.43 1.30
N ALA A 34 6.65 -16.39 1.88
CA ALA A 34 6.85 -16.06 3.29
C ALA A 34 6.44 -17.25 4.18
N PRO A 35 7.14 -17.51 5.29
CA PRO A 35 6.80 -18.60 6.19
C PRO A 35 5.40 -18.39 6.78
N ALA A 36 4.59 -19.46 6.81
CA ALA A 36 3.36 -19.53 7.60
C ALA A 36 3.60 -20.53 8.74
N ASP A 37 2.96 -20.32 9.89
CA ASP A 37 2.97 -21.32 10.95
C ASP A 37 2.25 -22.58 10.46
N PRO A 38 2.91 -23.73 10.34
CA PRO A 38 2.30 -24.97 9.88
C PRO A 38 1.26 -25.49 10.88
N ASN A 39 1.35 -25.14 12.16
CA ASN A 39 0.42 -25.51 13.21
C ASN A 39 -0.72 -24.49 13.37
N GLY A 40 -0.62 -23.37 12.66
CA GLY A 40 -1.68 -22.36 12.60
C GLY A 40 -2.87 -22.84 11.77
N SER A 41 -3.92 -22.04 11.76
CA SER A 41 -5.14 -22.33 11.02
C SER A 41 -5.53 -21.19 10.08
N ALA A 42 -6.25 -21.57 9.02
CA ALA A 42 -6.90 -20.64 8.11
C ALA A 42 -8.34 -21.09 7.89
N THR A 43 -9.31 -20.23 8.18
CA THR A 43 -10.74 -20.56 8.11
C THR A 43 -11.53 -19.50 7.36
N ALA A 44 -12.57 -19.94 6.65
CA ALA A 44 -13.57 -19.02 6.10
C ALA A 44 -14.39 -18.39 7.23
N ALA A 45 -14.74 -17.13 7.07
CA ALA A 45 -15.48 -16.34 8.03
C ALA A 45 -16.35 -15.31 7.31
N THR A 46 -17.04 -14.50 8.08
CA THR A 46 -17.80 -13.33 7.60
C THR A 46 -17.33 -12.11 8.36
N ASP A 47 -17.01 -11.02 7.64
CA ASP A 47 -16.61 -9.77 8.26
C ASP A 47 -17.80 -9.11 9.01
N PRO A 48 -17.56 -8.08 9.84
CA PRO A 48 -18.65 -7.40 10.57
C PRO A 48 -19.72 -6.80 9.65
N GLY A 49 -19.43 -6.56 8.37
CA GLY A 49 -20.39 -6.10 7.36
C GLY A 49 -21.16 -7.23 6.66
N GLY A 50 -21.02 -8.50 7.08
CA GLY A 50 -21.69 -9.65 6.48
C GLY A 50 -21.05 -10.17 5.18
N ARG A 51 -19.83 -9.75 4.84
CA ARG A 51 -19.15 -10.12 3.60
C ARG A 51 -18.16 -11.26 3.82
N PRO A 52 -17.89 -12.11 2.79
CA PRO A 52 -16.92 -13.18 2.90
C PRO A 52 -15.53 -12.67 3.31
N ALA A 53 -14.96 -13.35 4.31
CA ALA A 53 -13.65 -13.07 4.86
C ALA A 53 -12.92 -14.37 5.23
N PHE A 54 -11.65 -14.24 5.59
CA PHE A 54 -10.79 -15.35 6.01
C PHE A 54 -10.05 -14.95 7.28
N VAL A 55 -9.88 -15.91 8.19
CA VAL A 55 -9.19 -15.70 9.46
C VAL A 55 -7.98 -16.62 9.51
N LEU A 56 -6.82 -16.04 9.76
CA LEU A 56 -5.58 -16.76 10.04
C LEU A 56 -5.30 -16.68 11.54
N ARG A 57 -4.91 -17.81 12.15
CA ARG A 57 -4.51 -17.87 13.57
C ARG A 57 -3.18 -18.60 13.72
N ALA A 58 -2.25 -18.01 14.45
CA ALA A 58 -0.95 -18.59 14.75
C ALA A 58 -0.36 -17.96 16.01
N GLY A 59 0.22 -18.74 16.90
CA GLY A 59 0.98 -18.25 18.05
C GLY A 59 0.25 -17.24 18.95
N GLY A 60 -1.07 -17.38 19.14
CA GLY A 60 -1.88 -16.42 19.89
C GLY A 60 -2.18 -15.11 19.13
N SER A 61 -1.87 -15.07 17.85
CA SER A 61 -2.09 -13.95 16.92
C SER A 61 -3.21 -14.29 15.94
N GLU A 62 -3.96 -13.29 15.51
CA GLU A 62 -5.08 -13.42 14.57
C GLU A 62 -5.03 -12.33 13.51
N ALA A 63 -5.21 -12.69 12.23
CA ALA A 63 -5.37 -11.75 11.13
C ALA A 63 -6.66 -12.04 10.35
N TRP A 64 -7.41 -10.98 10.03
CA TRP A 64 -8.62 -11.03 9.21
C TRP A 64 -8.35 -10.49 7.82
N ILE A 65 -8.87 -11.18 6.80
CA ILE A 65 -8.68 -10.80 5.39
C ILE A 65 -10.06 -10.77 4.73
N ALA A 66 -10.45 -9.61 4.20
CA ALA A 66 -11.67 -9.48 3.42
C ALA A 66 -11.46 -9.99 1.99
N ARG A 67 -12.46 -10.69 1.44
CA ARG A 67 -12.49 -11.03 0.01
C ARG A 67 -12.64 -9.77 -0.85
N THR A 68 -13.52 -8.85 -0.46
CA THR A 68 -13.63 -7.54 -1.10
C THR A 68 -12.36 -6.74 -0.83
N GLY A 69 -11.70 -6.29 -1.88
CA GLY A 69 -10.45 -5.54 -1.82
C GLY A 69 -9.20 -6.38 -1.61
N GLY A 70 -9.31 -7.70 -1.34
CA GLY A 70 -8.17 -8.53 -0.95
C GLY A 70 -7.46 -7.97 0.30
N GLN A 71 -8.20 -7.26 1.13
CA GLN A 71 -7.63 -6.41 2.16
C GLN A 71 -7.41 -7.16 3.47
N VAL A 72 -6.20 -7.10 4.04
CA VAL A 72 -6.01 -7.44 5.45
C VAL A 72 -6.72 -6.38 6.28
N LEU A 73 -7.77 -6.77 7.01
CA LEU A 73 -8.61 -5.87 7.81
C LEU A 73 -7.99 -5.56 9.16
N SER A 74 -7.41 -6.58 9.79
CA SER A 74 -6.83 -6.47 11.12
C SER A 74 -5.70 -7.48 11.32
N TRP A 75 -4.80 -7.15 12.20
CA TRP A 75 -3.86 -8.07 12.80
C TRP A 75 -3.79 -7.75 14.30
N ARG A 76 -4.18 -8.75 15.11
CA ARG A 76 -4.24 -8.67 16.57
C ARG A 76 -3.26 -9.66 17.19
N ARG A 77 -2.58 -9.22 18.23
CA ARG A 77 -1.76 -10.04 19.14
C ARG A 77 -2.40 -10.06 20.53
N ALA A 78 -1.81 -10.81 21.45
CA ALA A 78 -2.26 -10.82 22.85
C ALA A 78 -2.23 -9.40 23.48
N SER A 79 -1.27 -8.55 23.06
CA SER A 79 -1.12 -7.15 23.48
C SER A 79 -2.08 -6.18 22.78
N GLY A 80 -2.98 -6.63 21.93
CA GLY A 80 -3.96 -5.82 21.23
C GLY A 80 -3.72 -5.66 19.73
N ASP A 81 -4.45 -4.75 19.12
CA ASP A 81 -4.43 -4.52 17.68
C ASP A 81 -3.11 -3.87 17.24
N VAL A 82 -2.45 -4.45 16.23
CA VAL A 82 -1.27 -3.85 15.57
C VAL A 82 -1.70 -3.00 14.38
N LEU A 83 -2.68 -3.49 13.62
CA LEU A 83 -3.31 -2.70 12.56
C LEU A 83 -4.55 -2.00 13.11
N TRP A 84 -4.74 -0.76 12.69
CA TRP A 84 -5.91 0.01 13.02
C TRP A 84 -6.99 -0.15 11.95
N THR A 85 -8.25 -0.23 12.38
CA THR A 85 -9.42 -0.24 11.49
C THR A 85 -10.44 0.77 12.02
N GLY A 86 -11.02 1.59 11.14
CA GLY A 86 -11.96 2.64 11.49
C GLY A 86 -13.16 2.14 12.29
N SER A 87 -13.65 2.99 13.19
CA SER A 87 -14.80 2.72 14.06
C SER A 87 -16.15 3.07 13.41
N ALA A 88 -16.15 3.94 12.38
CA ALA A 88 -17.37 4.46 11.75
C ALA A 88 -17.70 3.70 10.46
N GLU A 89 -18.72 2.85 10.47
CA GLU A 89 -19.30 2.13 9.31
C GLU A 89 -18.27 1.69 8.24
N PRO A 90 -17.24 0.93 8.61
CA PRO A 90 -16.14 0.65 7.70
C PRO A 90 -16.54 -0.26 6.52
N TYR A 91 -17.71 -0.90 6.57
CA TYR A 91 -18.07 -2.02 5.69
C TYR A 91 -19.18 -1.71 4.67
N ALA A 92 -19.38 -0.44 4.31
CA ALA A 92 -20.39 -0.07 3.31
C ALA A 92 -20.11 -0.71 1.94
N ALA A 93 -21.16 -1.21 1.29
CA ALA A 93 -21.03 -1.84 -0.03
C ALA A 93 -20.41 -0.90 -1.07
N GLY A 94 -19.48 -1.42 -1.88
CA GLY A 94 -18.79 -0.65 -2.93
C GLY A 94 -17.76 0.36 -2.41
N LYS A 95 -17.52 0.43 -1.10
CA LYS A 95 -16.49 1.28 -0.50
C LYS A 95 -15.33 0.43 0.04
N ALA A 96 -14.12 0.97 -0.07
CA ALA A 96 -12.97 0.38 0.60
C ALA A 96 -13.10 0.58 2.11
N VAL A 97 -12.73 -0.45 2.89
CA VAL A 97 -12.62 -0.32 4.34
C VAL A 97 -11.45 0.58 4.69
N ARG A 98 -11.68 1.60 5.52
CA ARG A 98 -10.62 2.46 6.02
C ARG A 98 -9.93 1.78 7.21
N GLY A 99 -8.66 1.46 7.05
CA GLY A 99 -7.89 0.73 8.05
C GLY A 99 -7.28 -0.56 7.48
N GLY A 100 -6.56 -1.30 8.31
CA GLY A 100 -5.87 -2.51 7.88
C GLY A 100 -4.80 -2.22 6.81
N ILE A 101 -4.80 -3.01 5.72
CA ILE A 101 -3.86 -2.88 4.60
C ILE A 101 -4.63 -2.87 3.27
N PRO A 102 -5.26 -1.76 2.86
CA PRO A 102 -5.85 -1.60 1.53
C PRO A 102 -4.81 -1.78 0.43
N ILE A 103 -5.21 -2.44 -0.67
CA ILE A 103 -4.36 -2.62 -1.85
C ILE A 103 -4.59 -1.45 -2.81
N VAL A 104 -3.54 -0.68 -3.07
CA VAL A 104 -3.54 0.36 -4.11
C VAL A 104 -3.08 -0.23 -5.42
N PHE A 105 -3.88 -0.13 -6.47
CA PHE A 105 -3.56 -0.53 -7.84
C PHE A 105 -4.69 -0.10 -8.80
N PRO A 106 -4.42 0.37 -10.03
CA PRO A 106 -3.10 0.55 -10.65
C PRO A 106 -2.56 2.00 -10.60
N TRP A 107 -3.19 2.91 -9.84
CA TRP A 107 -2.71 4.28 -9.60
C TRP A 107 -2.87 4.68 -8.14
N PHE A 108 -2.03 5.61 -7.71
CA PHE A 108 -2.02 6.16 -6.34
C PHE A 108 -2.69 7.54 -6.32
N ASN A 109 -3.46 7.83 -5.28
CA ASN A 109 -4.27 9.05 -5.14
C ASN A 109 -5.32 9.19 -6.26
N GLU A 110 -5.67 10.43 -6.63
CA GLU A 110 -6.56 10.74 -7.74
C GLU A 110 -5.94 10.29 -9.07
N HIS A 111 -6.78 9.82 -10.00
CA HIS A 111 -6.32 9.48 -11.34
C HIS A 111 -5.81 10.73 -12.06
N ALA A 112 -4.69 10.61 -12.78
CA ALA A 112 -3.97 11.76 -13.34
C ALA A 112 -4.78 12.61 -14.33
N THR A 113 -5.71 12.01 -15.07
CA THR A 113 -6.47 12.68 -16.14
C THR A 113 -7.98 12.65 -15.94
N ASP A 114 -8.50 11.77 -15.07
CA ASP A 114 -9.94 11.62 -14.85
C ASP A 114 -10.24 11.50 -13.34
N ARG A 115 -10.72 12.59 -12.75
CA ARG A 115 -11.07 12.65 -11.33
C ARG A 115 -12.38 11.94 -10.98
N ALA A 116 -13.15 11.49 -11.97
CA ALA A 116 -14.33 10.65 -11.72
C ALA A 116 -13.96 9.21 -11.38
N LEU A 117 -12.75 8.79 -11.71
CA LEU A 117 -12.23 7.47 -11.35
C LEU A 117 -11.91 7.41 -9.83
N PRO A 118 -12.04 6.21 -9.22
CA PRO A 118 -11.83 6.06 -7.79
C PRO A 118 -10.37 6.36 -7.41
N ALA A 119 -10.15 7.16 -6.37
CA ALA A 119 -8.82 7.39 -5.83
C ALA A 119 -8.17 6.05 -5.40
N HIS A 120 -6.86 5.93 -5.59
CA HIS A 120 -6.06 4.72 -5.32
C HIS A 120 -6.41 3.49 -6.16
N GLY A 121 -7.00 3.70 -7.34
CA GLY A 121 -7.40 2.62 -8.23
C GLY A 121 -8.61 1.82 -7.75
N PHE A 122 -8.77 0.64 -8.32
CA PHE A 122 -9.97 -0.18 -8.13
C PHE A 122 -9.72 -1.46 -7.32
N ALA A 123 -8.48 -1.88 -7.11
CA ALA A 123 -8.18 -3.17 -6.48
C ALA A 123 -8.79 -3.30 -5.07
N ARG A 124 -8.80 -2.20 -4.30
CA ARG A 124 -9.32 -2.15 -2.92
C ARG A 124 -10.85 -2.24 -2.80
N THR A 125 -11.57 -2.14 -3.91
CA THR A 125 -13.04 -2.27 -3.96
C THR A 125 -13.51 -3.46 -4.79
N ALA A 126 -12.59 -4.10 -5.53
CA ALA A 126 -12.88 -5.28 -6.35
C ALA A 126 -13.18 -6.52 -5.49
N ASP A 127 -13.91 -7.47 -6.08
CA ASP A 127 -14.16 -8.77 -5.47
C ASP A 127 -13.07 -9.76 -5.89
N TRP A 128 -12.19 -10.08 -4.93
CA TRP A 128 -11.08 -11.02 -5.15
C TRP A 128 -11.55 -12.46 -5.03
N ARG A 129 -10.97 -13.34 -5.79
CA ARG A 129 -11.25 -14.76 -5.74
C ARG A 129 -10.29 -15.45 -4.75
N LEU A 130 -10.82 -16.28 -3.86
CA LEU A 130 -9.99 -17.18 -3.06
C LEU A 130 -9.37 -18.24 -3.98
N ALA A 131 -8.05 -18.30 -4.02
CA ALA A 131 -7.29 -19.29 -4.77
C ALA A 131 -6.84 -20.46 -3.89
N ALA A 132 -6.48 -20.19 -2.61
CA ALA A 132 -6.11 -21.22 -1.65
C ALA A 132 -6.33 -20.72 -0.20
N LEU A 133 -6.69 -21.65 0.71
CA LEU A 133 -6.79 -21.44 2.13
C LEU A 133 -6.07 -22.58 2.85
N GLY A 134 -5.00 -22.26 3.61
CA GLY A 134 -4.12 -23.29 4.16
C GLY A 134 -3.12 -23.86 3.12
N PRO A 135 -2.27 -24.84 3.45
CA PRO A 135 -2.06 -25.37 4.81
C PRO A 135 -1.42 -24.34 5.75
N GLY A 136 -1.65 -24.56 7.04
CA GLY A 136 -1.23 -23.62 8.07
C GLY A 136 -1.99 -22.29 8.02
N ALA A 137 -1.46 -21.28 8.66
CA ALA A 137 -2.05 -19.93 8.69
C ALA A 137 -1.73 -19.15 7.41
N ARG A 138 -2.34 -19.52 6.28
CA ARG A 138 -2.11 -18.91 4.96
C ARG A 138 -3.41 -18.74 4.18
N ALA A 139 -3.52 -17.63 3.46
CA ALA A 139 -4.56 -17.40 2.45
C ALA A 139 -3.93 -16.83 1.17
N ARG A 140 -4.42 -17.25 0.01
CA ARG A 140 -4.08 -16.70 -1.30
C ARG A 140 -5.34 -16.26 -2.01
N LEU A 141 -5.35 -15.00 -2.42
CA LEU A 141 -6.42 -14.41 -3.22
C LEU A 141 -5.87 -13.94 -4.57
N THR A 142 -6.72 -13.92 -5.58
CA THR A 142 -6.36 -13.43 -6.93
C THR A 142 -7.41 -12.45 -7.45
N LEU A 143 -6.95 -11.48 -8.24
CA LEU A 143 -7.77 -10.58 -9.03
C LEU A 143 -7.18 -10.51 -10.44
N ALA A 144 -7.97 -10.82 -11.45
CA ALA A 144 -7.58 -10.68 -12.85
C ALA A 144 -8.42 -9.58 -13.52
N ASP A 145 -7.93 -9.08 -14.64
CA ASP A 145 -8.69 -8.14 -15.46
C ASP A 145 -10.00 -8.74 -15.93
N ASP A 146 -11.01 -7.91 -15.98
CA ASP A 146 -12.31 -8.21 -16.53
C ASP A 146 -12.82 -7.04 -17.42
N LYS A 147 -14.07 -7.12 -17.88
CA LYS A 147 -14.66 -6.06 -18.69
C LYS A 147 -14.77 -4.74 -17.92
N LEU A 148 -15.03 -4.78 -16.61
CA LEU A 148 -15.21 -3.59 -15.78
C LEU A 148 -13.86 -2.92 -15.50
N THR A 149 -12.86 -3.69 -15.08
CA THR A 149 -11.51 -3.18 -14.79
C THR A 149 -10.85 -2.63 -16.05
N ARG A 150 -11.03 -3.28 -17.22
CA ARG A 150 -10.52 -2.77 -18.50
C ARG A 150 -11.21 -1.49 -18.99
N ALA A 151 -12.43 -1.23 -18.58
CA ALA A 151 -13.09 0.05 -18.85
C ALA A 151 -12.47 1.21 -18.03
N LEU A 152 -11.92 0.92 -16.88
CA LEU A 152 -11.23 1.90 -16.02
C LEU A 152 -9.73 2.04 -16.37
N TRP A 153 -9.11 0.94 -16.75
CA TRP A 153 -7.68 0.84 -17.08
C TRP A 153 -7.49 -0.23 -18.16
N PRO A 154 -7.22 0.13 -19.43
CA PRO A 154 -7.36 -0.76 -20.59
C PRO A 154 -6.19 -1.72 -20.75
N HIS A 155 -5.80 -2.43 -19.69
CA HIS A 155 -4.70 -3.38 -19.65
C HIS A 155 -5.14 -4.73 -19.08
N ARG A 156 -4.45 -5.79 -19.49
CA ARG A 156 -4.60 -7.12 -18.90
C ARG A 156 -3.57 -7.32 -17.79
N PHE A 157 -4.06 -7.82 -16.68
CA PHE A 157 -3.23 -8.04 -15.49
C PHE A 157 -3.72 -9.25 -14.68
N GLU A 158 -2.85 -9.73 -13.82
CA GLU A 158 -3.19 -10.63 -12.73
C GLU A 158 -2.51 -10.13 -11.46
N LEU A 159 -3.30 -9.98 -10.39
CA LEU A 159 -2.82 -9.74 -9.04
C LEU A 159 -2.94 -11.03 -8.24
N THR A 160 -1.92 -11.34 -7.47
CA THR A 160 -1.95 -12.39 -6.44
C THR A 160 -1.59 -11.75 -5.11
N LEU A 161 -2.45 -11.94 -4.12
CA LEU A 161 -2.21 -11.57 -2.74
C LEU A 161 -1.99 -12.83 -1.92
N ASP A 162 -0.79 -12.99 -1.36
CA ASP A 162 -0.46 -14.01 -0.37
C ASP A 162 -0.38 -13.37 1.01
N VAL A 163 -1.17 -13.88 1.94
CA VAL A 163 -1.11 -13.51 3.35
C VAL A 163 -0.71 -14.74 4.16
N ALA A 164 0.34 -14.61 4.96
CA ALA A 164 0.82 -15.68 5.83
C ALA A 164 1.05 -15.14 7.24
N LEU A 165 0.63 -15.90 8.23
CA LEU A 165 0.78 -15.57 9.63
C LEU A 165 1.64 -16.64 10.31
N ALA A 166 2.66 -16.16 11.01
CA ALA A 166 3.52 -16.93 11.91
C ALA A 166 3.74 -16.07 13.17
N GLU A 167 4.98 -15.93 13.63
CA GLU A 167 5.35 -14.91 14.60
C GLU A 167 5.16 -13.48 14.03
N GLN A 168 5.31 -13.35 12.72
CA GLN A 168 5.12 -12.13 11.94
C GLN A 168 3.92 -12.28 10.99
N LEU A 169 3.32 -11.15 10.63
CA LEU A 169 2.37 -11.07 9.52
C LEU A 169 3.15 -10.73 8.24
N HIS A 170 2.96 -11.55 7.20
CA HIS A 170 3.54 -11.35 5.89
C HIS A 170 2.44 -11.12 4.87
N VAL A 171 2.55 -10.04 4.11
CA VAL A 171 1.63 -9.68 3.02
C VAL A 171 2.45 -9.51 1.75
N THR A 172 2.16 -10.30 0.73
CA THR A 172 2.87 -10.26 -0.55
C THR A 172 1.89 -10.00 -1.67
N LEU A 173 2.05 -8.89 -2.37
CA LEU A 173 1.32 -8.57 -3.59
C LEU A 173 2.23 -8.87 -4.78
N THR A 174 1.76 -9.73 -5.69
CA THR A 174 2.40 -9.96 -6.98
C THR A 174 1.54 -9.34 -8.06
N VAL A 175 2.13 -8.45 -8.85
CA VAL A 175 1.51 -7.80 -10.02
C VAL A 175 2.12 -8.39 -11.27
N ARG A 176 1.33 -9.05 -12.11
CA ARG A 176 1.77 -9.64 -13.38
C ARG A 176 1.13 -8.92 -14.57
N ASN A 177 1.95 -8.59 -15.55
CA ASN A 177 1.47 -8.14 -16.85
C ASN A 177 1.08 -9.36 -17.71
N THR A 178 -0.23 -9.52 -17.93
CA THR A 178 -0.78 -10.57 -18.83
C THR A 178 -1.19 -10.00 -20.19
N ASP A 179 -0.90 -8.72 -20.45
CA ASP A 179 -1.12 -8.07 -21.75
C ASP A 179 -0.03 -8.41 -22.77
N ALA A 180 -0.33 -8.17 -24.04
CA ALA A 180 0.63 -8.28 -25.15
C ALA A 180 1.59 -7.07 -25.22
N THR A 181 1.29 -5.99 -24.52
CA THR A 181 2.06 -4.75 -24.50
C THR A 181 2.61 -4.45 -23.10
N ALA A 182 3.73 -3.74 -23.06
CA ALA A 182 4.25 -3.22 -21.79
C ALA A 182 3.35 -2.09 -21.25
N TRP A 183 3.20 -2.04 -19.92
CA TRP A 183 2.47 -0.98 -19.24
C TRP A 183 3.16 -0.58 -17.94
N ARG A 184 2.68 0.49 -17.34
CA ARG A 184 3.17 1.04 -16.08
C ARG A 184 2.03 1.19 -15.11
N CYS A 185 2.27 0.85 -13.85
CA CYS A 185 1.31 1.03 -12.76
C CYS A 185 1.98 1.56 -11.50
N GLU A 186 1.17 2.07 -10.60
CA GLU A 186 1.54 2.34 -9.23
C GLU A 186 0.86 1.29 -8.32
N GLU A 187 1.56 0.92 -7.25
CA GLU A 187 1.05 -0.05 -6.28
C GLU A 187 1.47 0.34 -4.86
N ALA A 188 0.63 0.02 -3.89
CA ALA A 188 0.99 0.15 -2.49
C ALA A 188 0.23 -0.82 -1.59
N LEU A 189 0.86 -1.20 -0.49
CA LEU A 189 0.26 -1.77 0.71
C LEU A 189 0.02 -0.61 1.70
N HIS A 190 -1.18 -0.03 1.67
CA HIS A 190 -1.54 1.21 2.38
C HIS A 190 -1.84 0.91 3.86
N THR A 191 -0.79 0.65 4.63
CA THR A 191 -0.88 0.09 5.98
C THR A 191 -1.24 1.13 7.03
N TYR A 192 -2.34 0.90 7.75
CA TYR A 192 -2.78 1.68 8.90
C TYR A 192 -2.32 1.01 10.19
N PHE A 193 -1.45 1.65 10.95
CA PHE A 193 -0.96 1.14 12.23
C PHE A 193 -1.72 1.76 13.41
N ALA A 194 -2.09 0.91 14.38
CA ALA A 194 -2.59 1.37 15.66
C ALA A 194 -1.43 1.93 16.50
N VAL A 195 -1.54 3.20 16.92
CA VAL A 195 -0.49 3.88 17.70
C VAL A 195 -0.99 4.42 19.05
N GLY A 196 -2.31 4.31 19.32
CA GLY A 196 -2.92 4.84 20.53
C GLY A 196 -3.04 6.35 20.53
N ASP A 197 -1.91 7.05 20.42
CA ASP A 197 -1.83 8.51 20.24
C ASP A 197 -0.74 8.86 19.22
N VAL A 198 -1.15 9.28 18.03
CA VAL A 198 -0.25 9.62 16.93
C VAL A 198 0.74 10.74 17.28
N ARG A 199 0.40 11.62 18.21
CA ARG A 199 1.26 12.72 18.68
C ARG A 199 2.50 12.23 19.43
N THR A 200 2.48 10.99 19.91
CA THR A 200 3.60 10.35 20.62
C THR A 200 4.38 9.38 19.72
N ALA A 201 3.82 9.02 18.56
CA ALA A 201 4.41 8.05 17.67
C ALA A 201 5.58 8.64 16.86
N THR A 202 6.55 7.78 16.51
CA THR A 202 7.68 8.16 15.64
C THR A 202 8.00 7.04 14.65
N VAL A 203 8.43 7.42 13.44
CA VAL A 203 8.92 6.49 12.41
C VAL A 203 10.44 6.68 12.29
N HIS A 204 11.19 5.59 12.39
CA HIS A 204 12.64 5.51 12.32
C HIS A 204 13.08 4.79 11.06
N GLY A 205 14.25 5.15 10.53
CA GLY A 205 14.86 4.58 9.33
C GLY A 205 14.58 5.40 8.07
N LEU A 206 13.91 6.57 8.20
CA LEU A 206 13.67 7.50 7.09
C LEU A 206 14.55 8.76 7.17
N GLU A 207 15.44 8.83 8.15
CA GLU A 207 16.34 9.97 8.38
C GLU A 207 17.27 10.18 7.18
N GLY A 208 17.25 11.37 6.60
CA GLY A 208 18.03 11.73 5.43
C GLY A 208 17.53 11.17 4.09
N VAL A 209 16.46 10.39 4.08
CA VAL A 209 15.86 9.89 2.83
C VAL A 209 15.13 11.03 2.12
N PRO A 210 15.38 11.26 0.80
CA PRO A 210 14.67 12.27 0.05
C PRO A 210 13.17 12.11 0.10
N CYS A 211 12.45 13.16 0.45
CA CYS A 211 10.99 13.14 0.50
C CYS A 211 10.35 14.37 -0.13
N ARG A 212 9.07 14.24 -0.47
CA ARG A 212 8.17 15.33 -0.86
C ARG A 212 6.99 15.38 0.09
N GLU A 213 6.69 16.60 0.58
CA GLU A 213 5.51 16.87 1.40
C GLU A 213 4.33 17.21 0.50
N HIS A 214 3.19 16.60 0.75
CA HIS A 214 1.93 16.80 0.05
C HIS A 214 0.80 17.28 0.97
N ALA A 215 1.03 17.39 2.28
CA ALA A 215 0.05 17.90 3.24
C ALA A 215 -0.32 19.36 2.92
N LEU A 216 -1.59 19.71 3.14
CA LEU A 216 -2.07 21.09 2.95
C LEU A 216 -1.63 22.02 4.07
N ALA A 217 -1.39 21.47 5.28
CA ALA A 217 -0.96 22.20 6.45
C ALA A 217 0.13 21.39 7.19
N PRO A 218 1.33 21.25 6.57
CA PRO A 218 2.42 20.47 7.17
C PRO A 218 3.06 21.18 8.35
N GLU A 219 3.86 20.42 9.10
CA GLU A 219 4.74 20.97 10.13
C GLU A 219 5.85 21.83 9.49
N PRO A 220 5.95 23.15 9.81
CA PRO A 220 6.89 24.04 9.14
C PRO A 220 8.36 23.77 9.50
N ALA A 221 8.63 23.17 10.66
CA ALA A 221 9.97 22.99 11.23
C ALA A 221 10.39 21.52 11.32
N TRP A 222 9.90 20.66 10.40
CA TRP A 222 10.31 19.25 10.37
C TRP A 222 11.81 19.11 10.03
N ASP A 223 12.52 18.34 10.88
CA ASP A 223 13.93 17.99 10.66
C ASP A 223 14.02 16.68 9.86
N PRO A 224 14.54 16.68 8.63
CA PRO A 224 14.66 15.46 7.82
C PRO A 224 15.74 14.49 8.33
N HIS A 225 16.58 14.89 9.28
CA HIS A 225 17.64 14.05 9.85
C HIS A 225 17.28 13.46 11.23
N ALA A 226 16.09 13.77 11.74
CA ALA A 226 15.54 13.16 12.95
C ALA A 226 14.49 12.11 12.62
N PRO A 227 14.18 11.17 13.54
CA PRO A 227 13.02 10.30 13.41
C PRO A 227 11.75 11.11 13.16
N LEU A 228 10.92 10.66 12.20
CA LEU A 228 9.71 11.39 11.85
C LEU A 228 8.70 11.30 12.99
N ALA A 229 8.40 12.45 13.60
CA ALA A 229 7.34 12.61 14.58
C ALA A 229 6.12 13.30 13.95
N PHE A 230 4.94 13.03 14.47
CA PHE A 230 3.69 13.60 13.97
C PHE A 230 3.25 14.79 14.86
N ARG A 231 3.30 16.00 14.32
CA ARG A 231 2.91 17.25 15.02
C ARG A 231 1.91 18.09 14.22
N ALA A 232 1.64 17.68 12.97
CA ALA A 232 0.69 18.30 12.06
C ALA A 232 0.18 17.27 11.04
N GLU A 233 -0.70 17.70 10.12
CA GLU A 233 -1.02 16.90 8.94
C GLU A 233 0.27 16.48 8.24
N THR A 234 0.42 15.20 7.98
CA THR A 234 1.59 14.61 7.34
C THR A 234 1.14 13.84 6.10
N ASP A 235 1.74 14.11 4.96
CA ASP A 235 1.51 13.40 3.69
C ASP A 235 2.84 13.39 2.93
N ARG A 236 3.79 12.56 3.38
CA ARG A 236 5.17 12.54 2.91
C ARG A 236 5.45 11.30 2.09
N VAL A 237 5.94 11.52 0.88
CA VAL A 237 6.39 10.47 -0.03
C VAL A 237 7.92 10.44 -0.04
N PHE A 238 8.49 9.38 0.51
CA PHE A 238 9.92 9.11 0.52
C PHE A 238 10.31 8.23 -0.67
N GLN A 239 11.45 8.52 -1.30
CA GLN A 239 11.97 7.78 -2.45
C GLN A 239 13.34 7.18 -2.14
N GLY A 240 13.60 5.95 -2.63
CA GLY A 240 14.86 5.25 -2.36
C GLY A 240 14.98 4.77 -0.91
N VAL A 241 13.89 4.28 -0.36
CA VAL A 241 13.73 3.90 1.06
C VAL A 241 14.53 2.65 1.43
N PRO A 242 14.97 2.54 2.71
CA PRO A 242 15.59 1.33 3.23
C PRO A 242 14.57 0.18 3.32
N GLU A 243 15.08 -1.06 3.31
CA GLU A 243 14.24 -2.26 3.42
C GLU A 243 13.61 -2.44 4.81
N ARG A 244 14.08 -1.72 5.81
CA ARG A 244 13.65 -1.86 7.21
C ARG A 244 13.34 -0.51 7.83
N LEU A 245 12.18 -0.43 8.46
CA LEU A 245 11.72 0.71 9.24
C LEU A 245 11.21 0.24 10.59
N GLU A 246 11.18 1.15 11.56
CA GLU A 246 10.52 0.93 12.85
C GLU A 246 9.49 2.02 13.11
N LEU A 247 8.31 1.61 13.56
CA LEU A 247 7.29 2.51 14.10
C LEU A 247 7.27 2.33 15.63
N HIS A 248 7.56 3.39 16.35
CA HIS A 248 7.43 3.43 17.80
C HIS A 248 6.07 4.00 18.17
N ALA A 249 5.31 3.29 18.99
CA ALA A 249 4.00 3.66 19.50
C ALA A 249 3.98 3.63 21.05
N PRO A 250 4.59 4.62 21.73
CA PRO A 250 4.75 4.61 23.19
C PRO A 250 3.45 4.55 23.95
N ALA A 251 2.37 5.15 23.44
CA ALA A 251 1.04 5.09 24.06
C ALA A 251 0.47 3.66 24.15
N LEU A 252 1.02 2.71 23.36
CA LEU A 252 0.67 1.29 23.41
C LEU A 252 1.84 0.44 23.94
N ALA A 253 2.91 1.04 24.45
CA ALA A 253 4.16 0.38 24.85
C ALA A 253 4.69 -0.58 23.76
N ARG A 254 4.61 -0.17 22.46
CA ARG A 254 4.87 -1.05 21.32
C ARG A 254 5.85 -0.46 20.32
N ARG A 255 6.66 -1.36 19.75
CA ARG A 255 7.42 -1.10 18.51
C ARG A 255 6.97 -2.06 17.43
N VAL A 256 6.77 -1.55 16.22
CA VAL A 256 6.44 -2.34 15.03
C VAL A 256 7.64 -2.30 14.10
N HIS A 257 8.14 -3.48 13.73
CA HIS A 257 9.22 -3.64 12.77
C HIS A 257 8.61 -3.92 11.40
N LEU A 258 8.96 -3.09 10.43
CA LEU A 258 8.54 -3.23 9.04
C LEU A 258 9.75 -3.67 8.21
N ALA A 259 9.61 -4.77 7.48
CA ALA A 259 10.59 -5.17 6.47
C ALA A 259 9.91 -5.29 5.12
N THR A 260 10.51 -4.68 4.08
CA THR A 260 9.93 -4.63 2.74
C THR A 260 10.86 -5.25 1.71
N VAL A 261 10.28 -5.87 0.69
CA VAL A 261 11.00 -6.33 -0.52
C VAL A 261 10.24 -5.80 -1.72
N GLY A 262 10.96 -5.20 -2.66
CA GLY A 262 10.37 -4.66 -3.88
C GLY A 262 9.75 -3.27 -3.74
N ALA A 263 9.66 -2.68 -2.54
CA ALA A 263 9.26 -1.28 -2.36
C ALA A 263 10.43 -0.34 -2.70
N ARG A 264 10.14 0.73 -3.42
CA ARG A 264 11.11 1.81 -3.74
C ARG A 264 10.65 3.16 -3.21
N SER A 265 9.43 3.24 -2.69
CA SER A 265 8.91 4.41 -2.00
C SER A 265 8.18 4.00 -0.73
N THR A 266 8.13 4.92 0.24
CA THR A 266 7.32 4.82 1.44
C THR A 266 6.47 6.07 1.57
N VAL A 267 5.20 5.89 1.91
CA VAL A 267 4.32 7.01 2.24
C VAL A 267 4.08 7.01 3.73
N VAL A 268 4.31 8.16 4.38
CA VAL A 268 3.92 8.38 5.78
C VAL A 268 2.80 9.40 5.81
N TRP A 269 1.65 8.97 6.38
CA TRP A 269 0.45 9.77 6.34
C TRP A 269 -0.32 9.77 7.66
N THR A 270 -0.84 10.95 8.02
CA THR A 270 -1.91 11.15 9.00
C THR A 270 -2.74 12.37 8.62
N PRO A 271 -4.09 12.29 8.71
CA PRO A 271 -4.95 13.38 8.24
C PRO A 271 -4.95 14.59 9.17
N TRP A 272 -4.60 14.43 10.47
CA TRP A 272 -4.82 15.43 11.50
C TRP A 272 -6.30 15.84 11.61
N PRO A 273 -6.76 16.64 12.60
CA PRO A 273 -8.20 16.90 12.81
C PRO A 273 -8.93 17.50 11.61
N ALA A 274 -8.33 18.53 10.99
CA ALA A 274 -9.00 19.30 9.95
C ALA A 274 -9.29 18.49 8.67
N LYS A 275 -8.36 17.60 8.27
CA LYS A 275 -8.55 16.70 7.13
C LYS A 275 -9.41 15.50 7.53
N ALA A 276 -9.23 14.97 8.75
CA ALA A 276 -10.01 13.85 9.26
C ALA A 276 -11.51 14.12 9.25
N ALA A 277 -11.93 15.33 9.66
CA ALA A 277 -13.34 15.75 9.67
C ALA A 277 -14.01 15.72 8.29
N ARG A 278 -13.23 15.70 7.21
CA ARG A 278 -13.73 15.66 5.81
C ARG A 278 -13.65 14.26 5.19
N LEU A 279 -13.05 13.29 5.89
CA LEU A 279 -12.86 11.93 5.40
C LEU A 279 -14.00 11.03 5.88
N SER A 280 -14.60 10.28 4.96
CA SER A 280 -15.56 9.24 5.30
C SER A 280 -14.87 8.07 6.02
N GLY A 281 -15.59 7.38 6.90
CA GLY A 281 -15.12 6.18 7.60
C GLY A 281 -14.17 6.48 8.77
N LEU A 282 -14.11 7.72 9.26
CA LEU A 282 -13.43 8.13 10.48
C LEU A 282 -14.43 8.67 11.48
N GLY A 283 -14.34 8.22 12.72
CA GLY A 283 -14.95 8.88 13.88
C GLY A 283 -14.19 10.15 14.29
N PRO A 284 -14.76 10.98 15.16
CA PRO A 284 -14.21 12.28 15.54
C PRO A 284 -12.76 12.21 16.06
N ASP A 285 -12.42 11.14 16.80
CA ASP A 285 -11.13 10.97 17.47
C ASP A 285 -10.24 9.90 16.84
N ASP A 286 -10.71 9.28 15.75
CA ASP A 286 -9.96 8.19 15.10
C ASP A 286 -8.59 8.65 14.59
N TRP A 287 -8.47 9.90 14.13
CA TRP A 287 -7.22 10.46 13.63
C TRP A 287 -6.06 10.39 14.63
N GLN A 288 -6.37 10.37 15.93
CA GLN A 288 -5.35 10.26 16.98
C GLN A 288 -4.78 8.85 17.08
N ARG A 289 -5.53 7.83 16.67
CA ARG A 289 -5.26 6.41 16.98
C ARG A 289 -4.41 5.70 15.96
N PHE A 290 -4.18 6.31 14.80
CA PHE A 290 -3.41 5.68 13.73
C PHE A 290 -2.45 6.63 13.02
N CYS A 291 -1.46 6.03 12.37
CA CYS A 291 -0.74 6.60 11.24
C CYS A 291 -0.59 5.55 10.13
N CYS A 292 -0.33 6.00 8.92
CA CYS A 292 0.03 5.11 7.83
C CYS A 292 1.53 5.14 7.58
N VAL A 293 2.11 3.94 7.38
CA VAL A 293 3.46 3.76 6.82
C VAL A 293 3.31 2.74 5.71
N GLU A 294 3.35 3.21 4.47
CA GLU A 294 2.94 2.44 3.30
C GLU A 294 4.17 1.96 2.54
N SER A 295 4.23 0.66 2.24
CA SER A 295 5.20 0.11 1.29
C SER A 295 4.66 0.31 -0.11
N ALA A 296 5.38 1.05 -0.97
CA ALA A 296 4.83 1.53 -2.22
C ALA A 296 5.84 1.55 -3.38
N ASN A 297 5.30 1.61 -4.60
CA ASN A 297 6.00 1.93 -5.83
C ASN A 297 5.16 2.96 -6.59
N ILE A 298 5.36 4.24 -6.30
CA ILE A 298 4.54 5.34 -6.79
C ILE A 298 5.39 6.46 -7.39
N LYS A 299 4.77 7.32 -8.19
CA LYS A 299 5.41 8.47 -8.85
C LYS A 299 6.61 8.01 -9.70
N GLU A 300 7.81 8.50 -9.38
CA GLU A 300 9.04 8.15 -10.09
C GLU A 300 9.38 6.65 -9.95
N ALA A 301 8.97 6.03 -8.85
CA ALA A 301 9.18 4.62 -8.56
C ALA A 301 8.12 3.68 -9.16
N ALA A 302 7.12 4.19 -9.89
CA ALA A 302 6.09 3.37 -10.52
C ALA A 302 6.67 2.21 -11.33
N VAL A 303 6.01 1.05 -11.27
CA VAL A 303 6.49 -0.22 -11.84
C VAL A 303 6.17 -0.28 -13.32
N ALA A 304 7.19 -0.56 -14.15
CA ALA A 304 7.03 -0.84 -15.58
C ALA A 304 7.21 -2.35 -15.83
N LEU A 305 6.22 -2.98 -16.44
CA LEU A 305 6.22 -4.42 -16.71
C LEU A 305 6.10 -4.69 -18.22
N ALA A 306 7.08 -5.42 -18.76
CA ALA A 306 6.98 -6.02 -20.09
C ALA A 306 5.92 -7.12 -20.10
N PRO A 307 5.44 -7.56 -21.30
CA PRO A 307 4.55 -8.70 -21.42
C PRO A 307 5.07 -9.93 -20.68
N GLY A 308 4.23 -10.55 -19.87
CA GLY A 308 4.57 -11.73 -19.07
C GLY A 308 5.39 -11.48 -17.81
N ALA A 309 5.95 -10.26 -17.65
CA ALA A 309 6.73 -9.89 -16.46
C ALA A 309 5.84 -9.71 -15.21
N ALA A 310 6.45 -9.89 -14.04
CA ALA A 310 5.79 -9.66 -12.77
C ALA A 310 6.68 -8.83 -11.83
N HIS A 311 6.05 -8.13 -10.91
CA HIS A 311 6.68 -7.45 -9.78
C HIS A 311 6.15 -8.03 -8.47
N VAL A 312 6.99 -8.10 -7.45
CA VAL A 312 6.63 -8.58 -6.11
C VAL A 312 6.89 -7.49 -5.09
N LEU A 313 5.84 -7.06 -4.41
CA LEU A 313 5.89 -6.17 -3.27
C LEU A 313 5.55 -6.98 -2.01
N ARG A 314 6.50 -7.13 -1.08
CA ARG A 314 6.28 -7.84 0.18
C ARG A 314 6.48 -6.89 1.36
N LEU A 315 5.57 -6.99 2.31
CA LEU A 315 5.64 -6.40 3.64
C LEU A 315 5.64 -7.50 4.69
N SER A 316 6.61 -7.46 5.60
CA SER A 316 6.68 -8.32 6.78
C SER A 316 6.62 -7.45 8.03
N LEU A 317 5.69 -7.75 8.92
CA LEU A 317 5.42 -6.99 10.14
C LEU A 317 5.71 -7.85 11.37
N GLY A 318 6.60 -7.37 12.22
CA GLY A 318 6.81 -7.86 13.58
C GLY A 318 6.36 -6.80 14.59
N ALA A 319 5.95 -7.22 15.79
CA ALA A 319 5.65 -6.29 16.88
C ALA A 319 6.26 -6.78 18.18
N THR A 320 6.88 -5.88 18.94
CA THR A 320 7.46 -6.11 20.28
C THR A 320 6.88 -5.09 21.25
N GLU A 321 6.84 -5.46 22.53
CA GLU A 321 6.39 -4.63 23.67
C GLU A 321 7.58 -4.11 24.44
#